data_7ff2c32d76e98277014b68e435d349ac
#
_entry.id   7ff2c32d76e98277014b68e435d349ac
#
_cell.length_a   1.000
_cell.length_b   1.000
_cell.length_c   1.000
_cell.angle_alpha   90.00
_cell.angle_beta   90.00
_cell.angle_gamma   90.00
#
_symmetry.space_group_name_H-M   'P 1'
#
loop_
_entity.id
_entity.type
_entity.pdbx_description
1 polymer ?
#
loop_
_entity_poly.entity_id
_entity_poly.type
_entity_poly.pdbx_seq_one_letter_code
_entity_poly.pdbx_strand_id
1 'polypeptide(L)'
;MWSILYLLRNDPDRLRWSQERRGLDPGVVDEAIKYDRLWRQALRELNELRHQHNVISRQIARLKGPEREAKIREARELLKRVEAQEELVREYEAKRNELLLSIPNVVHETVPVGADESDNVPIRYFGRHRVWEGHLEAFLAETEGRGFKVDYEVIDWRPVGHADMLEVLGMGDTLRAARAAGSRFYYLFDDLVWLDLALLLYALDHMARWGFRPCIPPYMLRRAPYEGVTTLADFEDAIYKVEDEDLYLIATSEHPMAALHMGEILDEDDLPILLTGVSPCFRKEAGAHGKDTKGIFRVHQFHKVEQFVFC
;
A
#
# COMPACT_ATOMS: atom_id res chain seq x y z
N MET A 1 -12.66 -9.78 -0.30
CA MET A 1 -11.27 -10.18 0.09
C MET A 1 -11.21 -10.24 1.61
N TRP A 2 -10.66 -11.29 2.20
CA TRP A 2 -10.60 -11.42 3.66
C TRP A 2 -9.44 -10.62 4.23
N SER A 3 -9.64 -9.86 5.31
CA SER A 3 -8.56 -9.17 6.01
C SER A 3 -7.56 -10.17 6.62
N ILE A 4 -6.29 -9.77 6.78
CA ILE A 4 -5.26 -10.60 7.43
C ILE A 4 -5.72 -11.06 8.83
N LEU A 5 -6.36 -10.17 9.60
CA LEU A 5 -6.90 -10.52 10.92
C LEU A 5 -8.00 -11.57 10.86
N TYR A 6 -8.88 -11.50 9.84
CA TYR A 6 -9.89 -12.54 9.63
C TYR A 6 -9.25 -13.89 9.33
N LEU A 7 -8.30 -13.93 8.41
CA LEU A 7 -7.57 -15.16 8.06
C LEU A 7 -6.79 -15.71 9.24
N LEU A 8 -6.13 -14.83 10.01
CA LEU A 8 -5.40 -15.23 11.22
C LEU A 8 -6.28 -16.02 12.20
N ARG A 9 -7.56 -15.65 12.30
CA ARG A 9 -8.51 -16.27 13.24
C ARG A 9 -9.24 -17.49 12.67
N ASN A 10 -9.44 -17.56 11.35
CA ASN A 10 -10.34 -18.52 10.72
C ASN A 10 -9.62 -19.48 9.76
N ASP A 11 -8.51 -19.05 9.14
CA ASP A 11 -7.73 -19.85 8.20
C ASP A 11 -6.23 -19.46 8.24
N PRO A 12 -5.54 -19.71 9.36
CA PRO A 12 -4.13 -19.33 9.51
C PRO A 12 -3.20 -20.16 8.60
N ASP A 13 -3.59 -21.34 8.18
CA ASP A 13 -2.78 -22.18 7.28
C ASP A 13 -2.61 -21.53 5.92
N ARG A 14 -3.61 -20.80 5.45
CA ARG A 14 -3.51 -20.02 4.23
C ARG A 14 -2.48 -18.88 4.34
N LEU A 15 -2.35 -18.25 5.51
CA LEU A 15 -1.30 -17.26 5.76
C LEU A 15 0.09 -17.89 5.79
N ARG A 16 0.26 -19.04 6.46
CA ARG A 16 1.53 -19.79 6.51
C ARG A 16 1.96 -20.20 5.09
N TRP A 17 1.04 -20.80 4.34
CA TRP A 17 1.26 -21.17 2.94
C TRP A 17 1.71 -19.98 2.09
N SER A 18 1.07 -18.80 2.28
CA SER A 18 1.44 -17.58 1.55
C SER A 18 2.84 -17.08 1.93
N GLN A 19 3.22 -17.16 3.21
CA GLN A 19 4.56 -16.82 3.66
C GLN A 19 5.62 -17.74 3.03
N GLU A 20 5.41 -19.06 3.08
CA GLU A 20 6.31 -20.04 2.47
C GLU A 20 6.49 -19.81 0.97
N ARG A 21 5.39 -19.52 0.24
CA ARG A 21 5.47 -19.21 -1.20
C ARG A 21 6.24 -17.94 -1.51
N ARG A 22 6.32 -17.02 -0.57
CA ARG A 22 7.12 -15.79 -0.67
C ARG A 22 8.56 -15.96 -0.19
N GLY A 23 8.94 -17.15 0.28
CA GLY A 23 10.24 -17.38 0.92
C GLY A 23 10.39 -16.68 2.27
N LEU A 24 9.26 -16.34 2.94
CA LEU A 24 9.22 -15.67 4.24
C LEU A 24 8.97 -16.70 5.36
N ASP A 25 9.35 -16.32 6.59
CA ASP A 25 9.14 -17.18 7.78
C ASP A 25 7.65 -17.32 8.12
N PRO A 26 7.05 -18.53 8.06
CA PRO A 26 5.67 -18.74 8.47
C PRO A 26 5.47 -18.60 9.98
N GLY A 27 6.52 -18.65 10.81
CA GLY A 27 6.46 -18.53 12.26
C GLY A 27 5.88 -17.20 12.74
N VAL A 28 5.97 -16.14 11.94
CA VAL A 28 5.35 -14.84 12.23
C VAL A 28 3.82 -14.96 12.40
N VAL A 29 3.18 -15.88 11.68
CA VAL A 29 1.74 -16.14 11.78
C VAL A 29 1.40 -16.74 13.14
N ASP A 30 2.23 -17.67 13.64
CA ASP A 30 2.04 -18.29 14.95
C ASP A 30 2.22 -17.29 16.09
N GLU A 31 3.21 -16.42 15.97
CA GLU A 31 3.37 -15.31 16.92
C GLU A 31 2.18 -14.35 16.90
N ALA A 32 1.69 -13.98 15.74
CA ALA A 32 0.51 -13.12 15.62
C ALA A 32 -0.73 -13.78 16.25
N ILE A 33 -0.95 -15.07 16.07
CA ILE A 33 -2.01 -15.86 16.74
C ILE A 33 -1.87 -15.80 18.25
N LYS A 34 -0.64 -15.98 18.76
CA LYS A 34 -0.34 -15.93 20.19
C LYS A 34 -0.73 -14.57 20.77
N TYR A 35 -0.28 -13.48 20.16
CA TYR A 35 -0.57 -12.12 20.66
C TYR A 35 -2.03 -11.72 20.47
N ASP A 36 -2.73 -12.17 19.42
CA ASP A 36 -4.18 -11.97 19.30
C ASP A 36 -4.95 -12.69 20.42
N ARG A 37 -4.52 -13.89 20.83
CA ARG A 37 -5.12 -14.62 21.97
C ARG A 37 -4.86 -13.89 23.30
N LEU A 38 -3.61 -13.50 23.55
CA LEU A 38 -3.22 -12.76 24.76
C LEU A 38 -4.00 -11.45 24.87
N TRP A 39 -4.06 -10.68 23.78
CA TRP A 39 -4.83 -9.44 23.75
C TRP A 39 -6.30 -9.64 24.05
N ARG A 40 -6.94 -10.62 23.43
CA ARG A 40 -8.37 -10.93 23.69
C ARG A 40 -8.62 -11.39 25.11
N GLN A 41 -7.68 -12.14 25.71
CA GLN A 41 -7.78 -12.54 27.11
C GLN A 41 -7.62 -11.33 28.01
N ALA A 42 -6.58 -10.55 27.85
CA ALA A 42 -6.33 -9.35 28.66
C ALA A 42 -7.49 -8.34 28.57
N LEU A 43 -8.09 -8.17 27.40
CA LEU A 43 -9.25 -7.30 27.20
C LEU A 43 -10.50 -7.81 27.96
N ARG A 44 -10.74 -9.13 27.99
CA ARG A 44 -11.84 -9.71 28.79
C ARG A 44 -11.62 -9.49 30.28
N GLU A 45 -10.41 -9.70 30.77
CA GLU A 45 -10.03 -9.48 32.17
C GLU A 45 -10.17 -8.00 32.55
N LEU A 46 -9.75 -7.09 31.67
CA LEU A 46 -9.94 -5.64 31.86
C LEU A 46 -11.41 -5.26 31.99
N ASN A 47 -12.25 -5.78 31.12
CA ASN A 47 -13.69 -5.50 31.14
C ASN A 47 -14.34 -6.02 32.42
N GLU A 48 -13.92 -7.19 32.92
CA GLU A 48 -14.39 -7.74 34.19
C GLU A 48 -13.95 -6.87 35.37
N LEU A 49 -12.67 -6.45 35.42
CA LEU A 49 -12.16 -5.55 36.45
C LEU A 49 -12.90 -4.20 36.46
N ARG A 50 -13.14 -3.62 35.29
CA ARG A 50 -13.91 -2.37 35.14
C ARG A 50 -15.37 -2.56 35.61
N HIS A 51 -15.98 -3.70 35.32
CA HIS A 51 -17.32 -4.03 35.79
C HIS A 51 -17.37 -4.09 37.33
N GLN A 52 -16.42 -4.82 37.96
CA GLN A 52 -16.31 -4.93 39.40
C GLN A 52 -16.06 -3.56 40.04
N HIS A 53 -15.18 -2.73 39.52
CA HIS A 53 -14.96 -1.37 39.98
C HIS A 53 -16.23 -0.51 39.93
N ASN A 54 -17.01 -0.61 38.85
CA ASN A 54 -18.26 0.12 38.68
C ASN A 54 -19.32 -0.34 39.71
N VAL A 55 -19.39 -1.63 40.01
CA VAL A 55 -20.29 -2.18 41.06
C VAL A 55 -19.89 -1.64 42.43
N ILE A 56 -18.64 -1.68 42.81
CA ILE A 56 -18.13 -1.16 44.08
C ILE A 56 -18.39 0.35 44.19
N SER A 57 -18.14 1.11 43.15
CA SER A 57 -18.38 2.55 43.12
C SER A 57 -19.85 2.91 43.38
N ARG A 58 -20.79 2.12 42.84
CA ARG A 58 -22.23 2.27 43.13
C ARG A 58 -22.61 1.92 44.58
N GLN A 59 -21.90 0.93 45.19
CA GLN A 59 -22.07 0.58 46.59
C GLN A 59 -21.60 1.70 47.51
N ILE A 60 -20.43 2.28 47.26
CA ILE A 60 -19.84 3.39 48.00
C ILE A 60 -20.82 4.58 48.11
N ALA A 61 -21.55 4.86 47.03
CA ALA A 61 -22.54 5.95 47.01
C ALA A 61 -23.71 5.76 48.02
N ARG A 62 -23.97 4.51 48.43
CA ARG A 62 -25.08 4.15 49.33
C ARG A 62 -24.66 3.88 50.77
N LEU A 63 -23.37 3.74 51.06
CA LEU A 63 -22.79 3.40 52.34
C LEU A 63 -22.36 4.64 53.12
N LYS A 64 -22.24 4.52 54.45
CA LYS A 64 -21.76 5.55 55.38
C LYS A 64 -20.81 4.92 56.40
N GLY A 65 -19.95 5.77 57.03
CA GLY A 65 -19.07 5.35 58.13
C GLY A 65 -17.97 4.33 57.68
N PRO A 66 -17.57 3.45 58.63
CA PRO A 66 -16.43 2.53 58.40
C PRO A 66 -16.57 1.59 57.20
N GLU A 67 -17.78 1.17 56.91
CA GLU A 67 -18.07 0.30 55.72
C GLU A 67 -17.79 1.03 54.40
N ARG A 68 -18.13 2.31 54.32
CA ARG A 68 -17.81 3.15 53.19
C ARG A 68 -16.28 3.27 52.99
N GLU A 69 -15.53 3.49 54.08
CA GLU A 69 -14.07 3.57 53.98
C GLU A 69 -13.42 2.26 53.55
N ALA A 70 -13.92 1.12 54.03
CA ALA A 70 -13.47 -0.19 53.58
C ALA A 70 -13.69 -0.38 52.06
N LYS A 71 -14.85 -0.01 51.57
CA LYS A 71 -15.18 -0.10 50.10
C LYS A 71 -14.36 0.89 49.24
N ILE A 72 -14.03 2.05 49.81
CA ILE A 72 -13.10 2.98 49.13
C ILE A 72 -11.72 2.38 48.99
N ARG A 73 -11.18 1.69 50.02
CA ARG A 73 -9.89 1.00 49.92
C ARG A 73 -9.92 -0.12 48.88
N GLU A 74 -11.00 -0.92 48.88
CA GLU A 74 -11.19 -1.98 47.88
C GLU A 74 -11.25 -1.42 46.45
N ALA A 75 -11.98 -0.33 46.25
CA ALA A 75 -12.07 0.35 44.94
C ALA A 75 -10.69 0.88 44.46
N ARG A 76 -9.89 1.40 45.39
CA ARG A 76 -8.52 1.88 45.04
C ARG A 76 -7.59 0.75 44.62
N GLU A 77 -7.62 -0.38 45.33
CA GLU A 77 -6.83 -1.55 44.92
C GLU A 77 -7.29 -2.14 43.60
N LEU A 78 -8.60 -2.15 43.35
CA LEU A 78 -9.14 -2.60 42.09
C LEU A 78 -8.76 -1.66 40.92
N LEU A 79 -8.74 -0.33 41.19
CA LEU A 79 -8.31 0.66 40.20
C LEU A 79 -6.86 0.45 39.77
N LYS A 80 -5.95 0.17 40.70
CA LYS A 80 -4.55 -0.17 40.36
C LYS A 80 -4.45 -1.41 39.46
N ARG A 81 -5.31 -2.40 39.71
CA ARG A 81 -5.37 -3.60 38.86
C ARG A 81 -5.93 -3.28 37.48
N VAL A 82 -6.92 -2.38 37.37
CA VAL A 82 -7.44 -1.87 36.10
C VAL A 82 -6.33 -1.20 35.30
N GLU A 83 -5.59 -0.27 35.95
CA GLU A 83 -4.48 0.45 35.31
C GLU A 83 -3.38 -0.52 34.80
N ALA A 84 -2.97 -1.49 35.61
CA ALA A 84 -1.99 -2.49 35.21
C ALA A 84 -2.50 -3.36 34.05
N GLN A 85 -3.77 -3.72 34.05
CA GLN A 85 -4.39 -4.51 32.98
C GLN A 85 -4.53 -3.71 31.69
N GLU A 86 -4.79 -2.40 31.77
CA GLU A 86 -4.81 -1.49 30.62
C GLU A 86 -3.46 -1.41 29.92
N GLU A 87 -2.35 -1.42 30.69
CA GLU A 87 -1.01 -1.47 30.12
C GLU A 87 -0.77 -2.78 29.36
N LEU A 88 -1.15 -3.93 29.94
CA LEU A 88 -1.05 -5.23 29.26
C LEU A 88 -1.86 -5.29 27.96
N VAL A 89 -3.09 -4.73 28.00
CA VAL A 89 -3.93 -4.66 26.77
C VAL A 89 -3.22 -3.84 25.70
N ARG A 90 -2.64 -2.68 26.05
CA ARG A 90 -1.91 -1.82 25.12
C ARG A 90 -0.66 -2.51 24.57
N GLU A 91 0.10 -3.18 25.42
CA GLU A 91 1.31 -3.91 25.02
C GLU A 91 0.98 -5.04 24.01
N TYR A 92 0.00 -5.88 24.35
CA TYR A 92 -0.38 -6.99 23.48
C TYR A 92 -1.03 -6.51 22.18
N GLU A 93 -1.78 -5.42 22.22
CA GLU A 93 -2.35 -4.80 21.02
C GLU A 93 -1.28 -4.25 20.09
N ALA A 94 -0.31 -3.51 20.63
CA ALA A 94 0.80 -2.98 19.86
C ALA A 94 1.60 -4.09 19.19
N LYS A 95 1.96 -5.14 19.95
CA LYS A 95 2.73 -6.27 19.43
C LYS A 95 1.95 -7.07 18.37
N ARG A 96 0.65 -7.31 18.60
CA ARG A 96 -0.23 -7.93 17.61
C ARG A 96 -0.27 -7.11 16.31
N ASN A 97 -0.44 -5.81 16.42
CA ASN A 97 -0.57 -4.93 15.25
C ASN A 97 0.76 -4.86 14.47
N GLU A 98 1.90 -4.79 15.15
CA GLU A 98 3.23 -4.89 14.53
C GLU A 98 3.36 -6.18 13.70
N LEU A 99 3.00 -7.32 14.27
CA LEU A 99 3.06 -8.61 13.58
C LEU A 99 2.08 -8.68 12.41
N LEU A 100 0.85 -8.17 12.57
CA LEU A 100 -0.13 -8.13 11.47
C LEU A 100 0.36 -7.28 10.30
N LEU A 101 1.01 -6.15 10.57
CA LEU A 101 1.56 -5.28 9.53
C LEU A 101 2.76 -5.91 8.81
N SER A 102 3.47 -6.86 9.45
CA SER A 102 4.58 -7.58 8.82
C SER A 102 4.12 -8.74 7.92
N ILE A 103 2.85 -9.17 8.00
CA ILE A 103 2.29 -10.24 7.18
C ILE A 103 1.74 -9.63 5.88
N PRO A 104 2.36 -9.87 4.71
CA PRO A 104 1.85 -9.37 3.44
C PRO A 104 0.54 -10.07 3.04
N ASN A 105 -0.18 -9.47 2.10
CA ASN A 105 -1.39 -10.07 1.53
C ASN A 105 -1.12 -11.47 0.95
N VAL A 106 -2.13 -12.34 1.05
CA VAL A 106 -2.07 -13.69 0.51
C VAL A 106 -1.79 -13.68 -0.98
N VAL A 107 -0.79 -14.44 -1.41
CA VAL A 107 -0.52 -14.62 -2.83
C VAL A 107 -1.62 -15.47 -3.48
N HIS A 108 -1.89 -15.24 -4.76
CA HIS A 108 -2.78 -16.12 -5.51
C HIS A 108 -2.04 -17.43 -5.86
N GLU A 109 -2.75 -18.55 -5.87
CA GLU A 109 -2.16 -19.87 -6.12
C GLU A 109 -1.52 -20.03 -7.50
N THR A 110 -1.96 -19.23 -8.48
CA THR A 110 -1.36 -19.21 -9.83
C THR A 110 -0.02 -18.47 -9.90
N VAL A 111 0.37 -17.72 -8.85
CA VAL A 111 1.66 -17.01 -8.83
C VAL A 111 2.79 -18.03 -8.66
N PRO A 112 3.78 -18.06 -9.55
CA PRO A 112 4.92 -18.97 -9.42
C PRO A 112 5.74 -18.66 -8.16
N VAL A 113 6.42 -19.67 -7.64
CA VAL A 113 7.44 -19.46 -6.61
C VAL A 113 8.68 -18.94 -7.30
N GLY A 114 9.23 -17.84 -6.81
CA GLY A 114 10.43 -17.23 -7.39
C GLY A 114 11.10 -16.28 -6.40
N ALA A 115 12.37 -15.98 -6.66
CA ALA A 115 13.18 -15.09 -5.84
C ALA A 115 13.13 -13.63 -6.34
N ASP A 116 13.03 -13.45 -7.66
CA ASP A 116 13.03 -12.14 -8.29
C ASP A 116 12.24 -12.12 -9.62
N GLU A 117 12.37 -11.03 -10.38
CA GLU A 117 11.67 -10.80 -11.64
C GLU A 117 12.03 -11.80 -12.76
N SER A 118 13.17 -12.49 -12.68
CA SER A 118 13.56 -13.50 -13.67
C SER A 118 12.71 -14.77 -13.60
N ASP A 119 12.06 -15.00 -12.48
CA ASP A 119 11.14 -16.12 -12.27
C ASP A 119 9.71 -15.82 -12.78
N ASN A 120 9.44 -14.61 -13.27
CA ASN A 120 8.14 -14.26 -13.83
C ASN A 120 7.82 -15.08 -15.07
N VAL A 121 6.61 -15.65 -15.10
CA VAL A 121 6.14 -16.47 -16.23
C VAL A 121 5.11 -15.68 -17.03
N PRO A 122 5.35 -15.43 -18.33
CA PRO A 122 4.35 -14.84 -19.20
C PRO A 122 3.10 -15.71 -19.23
N ILE A 123 1.92 -15.11 -19.11
CA ILE A 123 0.64 -15.84 -19.17
C ILE A 123 -0.04 -15.74 -20.52
N ARG A 124 0.25 -14.69 -21.29
CA ARG A 124 -0.24 -14.51 -22.67
C ARG A 124 0.53 -13.38 -23.37
N TYR A 125 0.55 -13.44 -24.68
CA TYR A 125 0.93 -12.37 -25.58
C TYR A 125 -0.31 -11.85 -26.30
N PHE A 126 -0.35 -10.57 -26.62
CA PHE A 126 -1.50 -9.95 -27.25
C PHE A 126 -1.08 -9.05 -28.42
N GLY A 127 -1.83 -9.14 -29.55
CA GLY A 127 -1.57 -8.36 -30.74
C GLY A 127 -0.44 -8.89 -31.61
N ARG A 128 -0.08 -8.15 -32.66
CA ARG A 128 1.02 -8.45 -33.57
C ARG A 128 2.26 -7.69 -33.15
N HIS A 129 3.34 -8.42 -32.88
CA HIS A 129 4.58 -7.87 -32.38
C HIS A 129 5.51 -7.46 -33.52
N ARG A 130 6.11 -6.28 -33.44
CA ARG A 130 7.21 -5.86 -34.32
C ARG A 130 8.53 -6.25 -33.69
N VAL A 131 9.22 -7.19 -34.27
CA VAL A 131 10.46 -7.75 -33.72
C VAL A 131 11.62 -7.35 -34.63
N TRP A 132 12.55 -6.57 -34.09
CA TRP A 132 13.77 -6.27 -34.82
C TRP A 132 14.58 -7.56 -35.05
N GLU A 133 15.10 -7.73 -36.28
CA GLU A 133 15.86 -8.94 -36.67
C GLU A 133 16.97 -9.30 -35.68
N GLY A 134 17.65 -8.31 -35.08
CA GLY A 134 18.71 -8.52 -34.10
C GLY A 134 18.21 -9.05 -32.72
N HIS A 135 16.89 -9.07 -32.50
CA HIS A 135 16.27 -9.62 -31.29
C HIS A 135 15.39 -10.86 -31.57
N LEU A 136 15.35 -11.32 -32.81
CA LEU A 136 14.42 -12.39 -33.24
C LEU A 136 14.68 -13.69 -32.47
N GLU A 137 15.93 -14.09 -32.31
CA GLU A 137 16.30 -15.32 -31.58
C GLU A 137 15.85 -15.28 -30.14
N ALA A 138 16.11 -14.18 -29.43
CA ALA A 138 15.68 -13.98 -28.04
C ALA A 138 14.14 -13.96 -27.91
N PHE A 139 13.45 -13.30 -28.86
CA PHE A 139 12.00 -13.27 -28.88
C PHE A 139 11.40 -14.67 -29.07
N LEU A 140 11.93 -15.46 -30.00
CA LEU A 140 11.47 -16.83 -30.24
C LEU A 140 11.75 -17.74 -29.04
N ALA A 141 12.87 -17.59 -28.35
CA ALA A 141 13.18 -18.33 -27.13
C ALA A 141 12.15 -18.03 -26.03
N GLU A 142 11.78 -16.75 -25.85
CA GLU A 142 10.80 -16.31 -24.83
C GLU A 142 9.35 -16.68 -25.20
N THR A 143 9.02 -16.86 -26.45
CA THR A 143 7.66 -17.14 -26.91
C THR A 143 7.49 -18.60 -27.30
N GLU A 144 7.95 -19.00 -28.48
CA GLU A 144 7.81 -20.37 -29.01
C GLU A 144 8.56 -21.39 -28.15
N GLY A 145 9.73 -21.00 -27.62
CA GLY A 145 10.51 -21.82 -26.70
C GLY A 145 9.79 -22.12 -25.38
N ARG A 146 8.85 -21.27 -24.97
CA ARG A 146 7.93 -21.46 -23.84
C ARG A 146 6.55 -22.01 -24.24
N GLY A 147 6.36 -22.36 -25.54
CA GLY A 147 5.11 -22.96 -26.04
C GLY A 147 4.01 -21.97 -26.43
N PHE A 148 4.31 -20.67 -26.54
CA PHE A 148 3.34 -19.67 -26.99
C PHE A 148 3.34 -19.54 -28.51
N LYS A 149 2.15 -19.49 -29.11
CA LYS A 149 1.95 -19.03 -30.48
C LYS A 149 1.70 -17.53 -30.48
N VAL A 150 2.65 -16.76 -31.04
CA VAL A 150 2.57 -15.29 -31.07
C VAL A 150 2.60 -14.81 -32.51
N ASP A 151 1.71 -13.86 -32.86
CA ASP A 151 1.76 -13.19 -34.17
C ASP A 151 2.84 -12.10 -34.15
N TYR A 152 3.74 -12.12 -35.12
CA TYR A 152 4.81 -11.13 -35.22
C TYR A 152 5.20 -10.82 -36.66
N GLU A 153 5.84 -9.67 -36.84
CA GLU A 153 6.54 -9.30 -38.08
C GLU A 153 7.98 -8.93 -37.78
N VAL A 154 8.89 -9.39 -38.63
CA VAL A 154 10.29 -9.00 -38.51
C VAL A 154 10.48 -7.65 -39.18
N ILE A 155 11.15 -6.73 -38.46
CA ILE A 155 11.55 -5.43 -39.00
C ILE A 155 13.07 -5.35 -39.10
N ASP A 156 13.55 -4.70 -40.16
CA ASP A 156 14.99 -4.53 -40.49
C ASP A 156 15.62 -3.32 -39.80
N TRP A 157 14.82 -2.43 -39.23
CA TRP A 157 15.29 -1.26 -38.51
C TRP A 157 15.25 -1.44 -36.98
N ARG A 158 16.29 -0.95 -36.33
CA ARG A 158 16.38 -1.00 -34.87
C ARG A 158 15.45 0.05 -34.25
N PRO A 159 14.50 -0.32 -33.36
CA PRO A 159 13.65 0.63 -32.63
C PRO A 159 14.50 1.60 -31.77
N VAL A 160 14.12 2.87 -31.80
CA VAL A 160 14.77 3.91 -30.99
C VAL A 160 14.13 3.91 -29.60
N GLY A 161 14.96 3.84 -28.57
CA GLY A 161 14.49 3.93 -27.18
C GLY A 161 13.93 5.32 -26.85
N HIS A 162 13.01 5.38 -25.88
CA HIS A 162 12.33 6.64 -25.52
C HIS A 162 13.30 7.77 -25.15
N ALA A 163 14.41 7.48 -24.50
CA ALA A 163 15.39 8.48 -24.12
C ALA A 163 16.05 9.14 -25.33
N ASP A 164 16.47 8.33 -26.32
CA ASP A 164 17.08 8.83 -27.56
C ASP A 164 16.02 9.52 -28.43
N MET A 165 14.77 9.04 -28.41
CA MET A 165 13.63 9.66 -29.10
C MET A 165 13.38 11.09 -28.60
N LEU A 166 13.42 11.32 -27.27
CA LEU A 166 13.25 12.65 -26.67
C LEU A 166 14.30 13.63 -27.20
N GLU A 167 15.56 13.19 -27.31
CA GLU A 167 16.66 14.01 -27.81
C GLU A 167 16.49 14.30 -29.30
N VAL A 168 16.18 13.28 -30.10
CA VAL A 168 16.01 13.40 -31.57
C VAL A 168 14.84 14.34 -31.92
N LEU A 169 13.75 14.25 -31.20
CA LEU A 169 12.56 15.08 -31.41
C LEU A 169 12.71 16.50 -30.82
N GLY A 170 13.65 16.71 -29.89
CA GLY A 170 13.79 17.99 -29.19
C GLY A 170 12.61 18.35 -28.29
N MET A 171 11.72 17.38 -28.00
CA MET A 171 10.48 17.60 -27.23
C MET A 171 10.64 17.28 -25.75
N GLY A 172 11.82 16.88 -25.29
CA GLY A 172 12.11 16.65 -23.88
C GLY A 172 13.52 17.12 -23.52
N ASP A 173 13.72 17.63 -22.30
CA ASP A 173 14.99 18.11 -21.82
C ASP A 173 15.27 17.65 -20.39
N THR A 174 16.10 16.66 -20.25
CA THR A 174 16.54 16.14 -18.96
C THR A 174 17.78 16.89 -18.44
N LEU A 175 18.60 17.47 -19.34
CA LEU A 175 19.82 18.19 -18.95
C LEU A 175 19.50 19.52 -18.27
N ARG A 176 18.58 20.30 -18.85
CA ARG A 176 18.11 21.55 -18.21
C ARG A 176 17.33 21.27 -16.94
N ALA A 177 16.53 20.22 -16.92
CA ALA A 177 15.81 19.80 -15.71
C ALA A 177 16.79 19.40 -14.59
N ALA A 178 17.87 18.71 -14.91
CA ALA A 178 18.89 18.33 -13.92
C ALA A 178 19.58 19.56 -13.29
N ARG A 179 19.73 20.65 -14.02
CA ARG A 179 20.28 21.90 -13.48
C ARG A 179 19.29 22.63 -12.56
N ALA A 180 18.00 22.49 -12.82
CA ALA A 180 16.95 23.18 -12.06
C ALA A 180 16.51 22.41 -10.81
N ALA A 181 16.39 21.06 -10.91
CA ALA A 181 15.76 20.24 -9.89
C ALA A 181 16.56 18.99 -9.49
N GLY A 182 17.66 18.70 -10.20
CA GLY A 182 18.43 17.46 -10.01
C GLY A 182 18.16 16.43 -11.08
N SER A 183 18.84 15.28 -10.97
CA SER A 183 18.65 14.15 -11.87
C SER A 183 17.22 13.60 -11.78
N ARG A 184 16.76 12.87 -12.81
CA ARG A 184 15.44 12.23 -12.87
C ARG A 184 14.26 13.19 -12.84
N PHE A 185 14.48 14.49 -13.19
CA PHE A 185 13.44 15.43 -13.59
C PHE A 185 13.53 15.69 -15.09
N TYR A 186 12.47 16.22 -15.68
CA TYR A 186 12.38 16.47 -17.11
C TYR A 186 11.51 17.68 -17.41
N TYR A 187 11.77 18.31 -18.54
CA TYR A 187 10.81 19.18 -19.22
C TYR A 187 10.22 18.42 -20.40
N LEU A 188 8.94 18.59 -20.65
CA LEU A 188 8.26 18.21 -21.87
C LEU A 188 7.86 19.46 -22.64
N PHE A 189 7.89 19.38 -23.95
CA PHE A 189 7.54 20.47 -24.84
C PHE A 189 6.60 20.00 -25.95
N ASP A 190 5.87 20.96 -26.52
CA ASP A 190 5.08 20.83 -27.73
C ASP A 190 4.12 19.62 -27.69
N ASP A 191 4.16 18.76 -28.68
CA ASP A 191 3.24 17.65 -28.83
C ASP A 191 3.31 16.62 -27.69
N LEU A 192 4.45 16.50 -26.98
CA LEU A 192 4.54 15.60 -25.82
C LEU A 192 3.72 16.08 -24.64
N VAL A 193 3.55 17.39 -24.47
CA VAL A 193 2.65 17.94 -23.44
C VAL A 193 1.20 17.56 -23.76
N TRP A 194 0.80 17.73 -25.04
CA TRP A 194 -0.53 17.34 -25.47
C TRP A 194 -0.77 15.85 -25.39
N LEU A 195 0.22 15.03 -25.68
CA LEU A 195 0.14 13.57 -25.57
C LEU A 195 -0.01 13.14 -24.10
N ASP A 196 0.75 13.71 -23.15
CA ASP A 196 0.62 13.42 -21.72
C ASP A 196 -0.80 13.75 -21.23
N LEU A 197 -1.30 14.95 -21.53
CA LEU A 197 -2.65 15.35 -21.17
C LEU A 197 -3.74 14.49 -21.83
N ALA A 198 -3.55 14.14 -23.10
CA ALA A 198 -4.49 13.27 -23.83
C ALA A 198 -4.55 11.88 -23.21
N LEU A 199 -3.43 11.30 -22.78
CA LEU A 199 -3.39 10.00 -22.08
C LEU A 199 -4.12 10.05 -20.73
N LEU A 200 -3.96 11.14 -19.97
CA LEU A 200 -4.70 11.33 -18.71
C LEU A 200 -6.21 11.41 -18.97
N LEU A 201 -6.62 12.21 -19.95
CA LEU A 201 -8.04 12.36 -20.30
C LEU A 201 -8.62 11.04 -20.83
N TYR A 202 -7.88 10.31 -21.67
CA TYR A 202 -8.28 9.00 -22.17
C TYR A 202 -8.50 8.01 -21.02
N ALA A 203 -7.57 7.95 -20.06
CA ALA A 203 -7.70 7.05 -18.93
C ALA A 203 -8.90 7.43 -18.05
N LEU A 204 -9.09 8.71 -17.75
CA LEU A 204 -10.25 9.19 -16.99
C LEU A 204 -11.58 8.90 -17.67
N ASP A 205 -11.71 9.16 -18.99
CA ASP A 205 -12.90 8.86 -19.77
C ASP A 205 -13.19 7.35 -19.79
N HIS A 206 -12.16 6.53 -19.97
CA HIS A 206 -12.28 5.08 -19.91
C HIS A 206 -12.82 4.60 -18.57
N MET A 207 -12.23 5.08 -17.45
CA MET A 207 -12.67 4.72 -16.11
C MET A 207 -14.08 5.23 -15.79
N ALA A 208 -14.43 6.45 -16.23
CA ALA A 208 -15.77 7.00 -16.04
C ALA A 208 -16.85 6.17 -16.76
N ARG A 209 -16.57 5.63 -17.96
CA ARG A 209 -17.46 4.70 -18.68
C ARG A 209 -17.67 3.39 -17.95
N TRP A 210 -16.74 2.99 -17.09
CA TRP A 210 -16.87 1.80 -16.25
C TRP A 210 -17.54 2.11 -14.90
N GLY A 211 -18.07 3.32 -14.72
CA GLY A 211 -18.79 3.74 -13.53
C GLY A 211 -17.90 4.30 -12.41
N PHE A 212 -16.60 4.48 -12.66
CA PHE A 212 -15.73 5.12 -11.67
C PHE A 212 -15.96 6.63 -11.63
N ARG A 213 -16.12 7.17 -10.44
CA ARG A 213 -16.26 8.61 -10.20
C ARG A 213 -14.87 9.28 -10.23
N PRO A 214 -14.61 10.23 -11.16
CA PRO A 214 -13.35 10.98 -11.18
C PRO A 214 -13.15 11.81 -9.91
N CYS A 215 -11.91 11.82 -9.41
CA CYS A 215 -11.50 12.51 -8.20
C CYS A 215 -10.13 13.17 -8.40
N ILE A 216 -9.99 14.41 -7.95
CA ILE A 216 -8.70 15.07 -7.74
C ILE A 216 -8.48 15.14 -6.23
N PRO A 217 -7.62 14.27 -5.67
CA PRO A 217 -7.39 14.23 -4.23
C PRO A 217 -6.38 15.30 -3.78
N PRO A 218 -6.23 15.55 -2.47
CA PRO A 218 -5.11 16.33 -1.94
C PRO A 218 -3.77 15.68 -2.34
N TYR A 219 -2.78 16.52 -2.69
CA TYR A 219 -1.44 16.03 -3.08
C TYR A 219 -0.48 15.90 -1.91
N MET A 220 -0.96 16.16 -0.71
CA MET A 220 -0.23 16.02 0.54
C MET A 220 -1.13 15.38 1.59
N LEU A 221 -0.54 14.57 2.46
CA LEU A 221 -1.20 13.96 3.61
C LEU A 221 -0.41 14.21 4.89
N ARG A 222 -1.12 14.27 6.02
CA ARG A 222 -0.51 14.19 7.34
C ARG A 222 0.03 12.79 7.60
N ARG A 223 0.89 12.66 8.63
CA ARG A 223 1.49 11.39 9.02
C ARG A 223 0.44 10.32 9.35
N ALA A 224 -0.52 10.62 10.20
CA ALA A 224 -1.49 9.64 10.68
C ALA A 224 -2.34 8.98 9.56
N PRO A 225 -2.98 9.72 8.62
CA PRO A 225 -3.61 9.10 7.46
C PRO A 225 -2.63 8.30 6.59
N TYR A 226 -1.38 8.76 6.48
CA TYR A 226 -0.36 8.09 5.67
C TYR A 226 0.02 6.73 6.27
N GLU A 227 0.18 6.63 7.59
CA GLU A 227 0.46 5.38 8.31
C GLU A 227 -0.69 4.37 8.20
N GLY A 228 -1.93 4.86 8.02
CA GLY A 228 -3.09 4.00 7.83
C GLY A 228 -3.16 3.32 6.45
N VAL A 229 -2.45 3.84 5.45
CA VAL A 229 -2.51 3.36 4.06
C VAL A 229 -1.22 2.75 3.55
N THR A 230 -0.11 2.94 4.28
CA THR A 230 1.19 2.36 3.95
C THR A 230 2.07 2.24 5.19
N THR A 231 3.03 1.32 5.18
CA THR A 231 4.04 1.21 6.24
C THR A 231 5.11 2.29 6.05
N LEU A 232 5.18 3.24 6.98
CA LEU A 232 6.15 4.34 6.90
C LEU A 232 7.61 3.89 7.02
N ALA A 233 7.87 2.77 7.73
CA ALA A 233 9.22 2.22 7.85
C ALA A 233 9.87 1.95 6.48
N ASP A 234 9.07 1.46 5.51
CA ASP A 234 9.55 1.19 4.15
C ASP A 234 9.54 2.45 3.26
N PHE A 235 8.85 3.52 3.68
CA PHE A 235 8.57 4.68 2.84
C PHE A 235 9.23 5.99 3.28
N GLU A 236 9.78 6.11 4.49
CA GLU A 236 10.45 7.35 4.92
C GLU A 236 11.59 7.75 3.97
N ASP A 237 12.28 6.77 3.40
CA ASP A 237 13.32 6.99 2.40
C ASP A 237 12.76 7.30 1.00
N ALA A 238 11.52 6.93 0.70
CA ALA A 238 10.89 7.07 -0.63
C ALA A 238 9.96 8.28 -0.75
N ILE A 239 9.46 8.84 0.38
CA ILE A 239 8.46 9.90 0.42
C ILE A 239 9.10 11.24 0.73
N TYR A 240 8.69 12.29 0.01
CA TYR A 240 9.08 13.66 0.30
C TYR A 240 8.28 14.20 1.46
N LYS A 241 8.97 14.67 2.52
CA LYS A 241 8.38 15.40 3.64
C LYS A 241 8.55 16.90 3.43
N VAL A 242 7.54 17.69 3.77
CA VAL A 242 7.64 19.13 3.87
C VAL A 242 8.38 19.49 5.17
N GLU A 243 9.43 20.29 5.09
CA GLU A 243 10.23 20.70 6.24
C GLU A 243 9.38 21.49 7.24
N ASP A 244 9.53 21.22 8.53
CA ASP A 244 8.81 21.85 9.65
C ASP A 244 7.28 21.67 9.66
N GLU A 245 6.72 20.83 8.77
CA GLU A 245 5.30 20.56 8.68
C GLU A 245 5.00 19.07 8.90
N ASP A 246 3.81 18.76 9.43
CA ASP A 246 3.28 17.39 9.41
C ASP A 246 2.58 17.10 8.08
N LEU A 247 3.30 17.28 6.97
CA LEU A 247 2.83 17.05 5.61
C LEU A 247 3.85 16.29 4.78
N TYR A 248 3.35 15.39 3.96
CA TYR A 248 4.12 14.53 3.06
C TYR A 248 3.49 14.55 1.68
N LEU A 249 4.30 14.72 0.62
CA LEU A 249 3.84 14.61 -0.76
C LEU A 249 3.38 13.19 -1.06
N ILE A 250 2.30 13.05 -1.82
CA ILE A 250 1.78 11.73 -2.19
C ILE A 250 2.68 11.03 -3.21
N ALA A 251 2.92 9.74 -3.03
CA ALA A 251 3.58 8.90 -4.02
C ALA A 251 2.59 8.29 -5.04
N THR A 252 1.30 8.39 -4.75
CA THR A 252 0.17 7.93 -5.58
C THR A 252 -1.13 8.52 -5.04
N SER A 253 -2.13 8.74 -5.89
CA SER A 253 -3.49 9.13 -5.47
C SER A 253 -4.21 8.03 -4.67
N GLU A 254 -3.72 6.80 -4.68
CA GLU A 254 -4.19 5.71 -3.80
C GLU A 254 -4.19 6.15 -2.33
N HIS A 255 -3.12 6.78 -1.86
CA HIS A 255 -2.97 7.16 -0.45
C HIS A 255 -4.09 8.10 0.05
N PRO A 256 -4.35 9.26 -0.58
CA PRO A 256 -5.45 10.12 -0.16
C PRO A 256 -6.83 9.53 -0.42
N MET A 257 -7.01 8.70 -1.45
CA MET A 257 -8.29 8.02 -1.67
C MET A 257 -8.55 6.97 -0.60
N ALA A 258 -7.56 6.18 -0.20
CA ALA A 258 -7.70 5.22 0.90
C ALA A 258 -8.03 5.90 2.24
N ALA A 259 -7.48 7.11 2.46
CA ALA A 259 -7.76 7.92 3.65
C ALA A 259 -9.08 8.70 3.60
N LEU A 260 -9.79 8.69 2.47
CA LEU A 260 -11.01 9.52 2.26
C LEU A 260 -12.07 9.29 3.33
N HIS A 261 -12.29 8.05 3.71
CA HIS A 261 -13.29 7.66 4.71
C HIS A 261 -12.68 7.32 6.09
N MET A 262 -11.52 7.93 6.40
CA MET A 262 -10.88 7.73 7.70
C MET A 262 -11.79 8.15 8.85
N GLY A 263 -12.07 7.22 9.79
CA GLY A 263 -12.95 7.46 10.94
C GLY A 263 -14.45 7.42 10.62
N GLU A 264 -14.84 7.09 9.39
CA GLU A 264 -16.23 6.89 9.00
C GLU A 264 -16.65 5.43 9.08
N ILE A 265 -17.93 5.18 9.28
CA ILE A 265 -18.59 3.89 9.12
C ILE A 265 -19.49 4.04 7.90
N LEU A 266 -19.19 3.26 6.86
CA LEU A 266 -19.97 3.26 5.62
C LEU A 266 -21.15 2.30 5.75
N ASP A 267 -22.28 2.66 5.16
CA ASP A 267 -23.40 1.75 5.02
C ASP A 267 -23.12 0.71 3.92
N GLU A 268 -23.57 -0.52 4.11
CA GLU A 268 -23.39 -1.61 3.15
C GLU A 268 -24.07 -1.28 1.79
N ASP A 269 -25.18 -0.56 1.83
CA ASP A 269 -25.94 -0.15 0.64
C ASP A 269 -25.17 0.87 -0.24
N ASP A 270 -24.18 1.58 0.31
CA ASP A 270 -23.34 2.53 -0.42
C ASP A 270 -22.16 1.85 -1.17
N LEU A 271 -21.92 0.56 -0.91
CA LEU A 271 -20.81 -0.18 -1.49
C LEU A 271 -21.23 -0.96 -2.76
N PRO A 272 -20.38 -1.11 -3.75
CA PRO A 272 -19.00 -0.61 -3.82
C PRO A 272 -18.91 0.88 -4.20
N ILE A 273 -17.98 1.62 -3.59
CA ILE A 273 -17.64 2.98 -4.01
C ILE A 273 -16.47 2.90 -4.99
N LEU A 274 -16.70 3.32 -6.24
CA LEU A 274 -15.72 3.26 -7.33
C LEU A 274 -15.14 4.65 -7.57
N LEU A 275 -13.83 4.83 -7.36
CA LEU A 275 -13.13 6.10 -7.55
C LEU A 275 -12.01 5.96 -8.58
N THR A 276 -11.80 6.99 -9.40
CA THR A 276 -10.60 7.13 -10.22
C THR A 276 -9.90 8.45 -9.90
N GLY A 277 -8.72 8.36 -9.30
CA GLY A 277 -7.94 9.51 -8.89
C GLY A 277 -6.93 9.92 -9.95
N VAL A 278 -6.86 11.21 -10.28
CA VAL A 278 -5.81 11.78 -11.11
C VAL A 278 -4.94 12.72 -10.28
N SER A 279 -3.63 12.51 -10.33
CA SER A 279 -2.69 13.35 -9.57
C SER A 279 -1.27 13.31 -10.14
N PRO A 280 -0.45 14.33 -9.87
CA PRO A 280 0.99 14.14 -9.83
C PRO A 280 1.36 13.19 -8.69
N CYS A 281 2.43 12.44 -8.87
CA CYS A 281 3.00 11.53 -7.88
C CYS A 281 4.47 11.90 -7.67
N PHE A 282 4.95 11.79 -6.43
CA PHE A 282 6.30 12.22 -6.04
C PHE A 282 7.03 11.08 -5.33
N ARG A 283 8.17 10.68 -5.86
CA ARG A 283 8.98 9.59 -5.27
C ARG A 283 10.44 9.98 -5.18
N LYS A 284 11.14 9.70 -4.13
CA LYS A 284 12.59 9.94 -4.01
C LYS A 284 13.44 8.97 -4.82
N GLU A 285 12.87 7.84 -5.27
CA GLU A 285 13.55 6.80 -6.03
C GLU A 285 14.82 6.28 -5.33
N ALA A 286 14.81 6.25 -4.01
CA ALA A 286 15.90 5.71 -3.20
C ALA A 286 16.11 4.21 -3.52
N GLY A 287 17.36 3.78 -3.62
CA GLY A 287 17.71 2.39 -3.93
C GLY A 287 17.72 2.01 -5.42
N ALA A 288 17.29 2.89 -6.31
CA ALA A 288 17.31 2.64 -7.75
C ALA A 288 18.69 2.93 -8.40
N HIS A 289 19.78 2.59 -7.72
CA HIS A 289 21.14 2.84 -8.19
C HIS A 289 21.42 2.01 -9.46
N GLY A 290 21.69 2.70 -10.59
CA GLY A 290 22.09 2.08 -11.85
C GLY A 290 20.97 1.55 -12.75
N LYS A 291 19.72 1.46 -12.28
CA LYS A 291 18.58 1.05 -13.13
C LYS A 291 17.86 2.28 -13.69
N ASP A 292 17.53 2.25 -14.97
CA ASP A 292 16.69 3.24 -15.69
C ASP A 292 17.10 4.71 -15.44
N THR A 293 18.41 4.98 -15.47
CA THR A 293 18.95 6.32 -15.22
C THR A 293 18.84 7.24 -16.44
N LYS A 294 18.64 6.67 -17.64
CA LYS A 294 18.51 7.40 -18.89
C LYS A 294 17.03 7.63 -19.23
N GLY A 295 16.70 8.85 -19.67
CA GLY A 295 15.34 9.22 -20.11
C GLY A 295 14.37 9.57 -18.99
N ILE A 296 13.09 9.31 -19.23
CA ILE A 296 11.97 9.69 -18.35
C ILE A 296 11.15 8.49 -17.85
N PHE A 297 11.73 7.28 -17.87
CA PHE A 297 11.03 6.07 -17.42
C PHE A 297 10.92 6.02 -15.90
N ARG A 298 11.98 6.40 -15.18
CA ARG A 298 12.03 6.40 -13.73
C ARG A 298 12.38 7.78 -13.20
N VAL A 299 11.39 8.50 -12.72
CA VAL A 299 11.46 9.93 -12.43
C VAL A 299 10.88 10.26 -11.06
N HIS A 300 11.31 11.39 -10.47
CA HIS A 300 10.83 11.87 -9.18
C HIS A 300 9.40 12.39 -9.19
N GLN A 301 8.92 12.83 -10.36
CA GLN A 301 7.58 13.38 -10.55
C GLN A 301 6.97 12.83 -11.84
N PHE A 302 5.75 12.33 -11.76
CA PHE A 302 4.98 11.85 -12.92
C PHE A 302 3.49 11.98 -12.65
N HIS A 303 2.65 11.88 -13.70
CA HIS A 303 1.21 11.84 -13.58
C HIS A 303 0.70 10.40 -13.52
N LYS A 304 -0.38 10.18 -12.77
CA LYS A 304 -1.01 8.88 -12.61
C LYS A 304 -2.53 9.00 -12.59
N VAL A 305 -3.20 8.08 -13.25
CA VAL A 305 -4.62 7.82 -13.06
C VAL A 305 -4.75 6.51 -12.29
N GLU A 306 -5.34 6.57 -11.11
CA GLU A 306 -5.46 5.46 -10.16
C GLU A 306 -6.89 4.95 -10.12
N GLN A 307 -7.06 3.63 -10.07
CA GLN A 307 -8.34 2.98 -9.84
C GLN A 307 -8.43 2.54 -8.38
N PHE A 308 -9.49 2.92 -7.67
CA PHE A 308 -9.68 2.59 -6.26
C PHE A 308 -11.12 2.16 -5.97
N VAL A 309 -11.29 1.12 -5.16
CA VAL A 309 -12.60 0.55 -4.82
C VAL A 309 -12.69 0.31 -3.31
N PHE A 310 -13.72 0.89 -2.67
CA PHE A 310 -14.17 0.44 -1.36
C PHE A 310 -15.26 -0.61 -1.55
N CYS A 311 -15.09 -1.81 -0.95
CA CYS A 311 -16.02 -2.93 -1.04
C CYS A 311 -16.00 -3.83 0.21
#